data_d80c2235cc9183ce84cd3b2f2b868b38
#
_entry.id   d80c2235cc9183ce84cd3b2f2b868b38
#
_cell.length_a   1.000
_cell.length_b   1.000
_cell.length_c   1.000
_cell.angle_alpha   90.00
_cell.angle_beta   90.00
_cell.angle_gamma   90.00
#
_symmetry.space_group_name_H-M   'P 1'
#
loop_
_entity.id
_entity.type
_entity.pdbx_description
1 polymer ?
#
loop_
_entity_poly.entity_id
_entity_poly.type
_entity_poly.pdbx_seq_one_letter_code
_entity_poly.pdbx_strand_id
1 'polypeptide(L)'
;MRLGEQKAMDVESISTGSLSLDLALGIGGLPKGRIIEIYGPESSGKTTLALQVVAEAQKAGGICGFVDAEHALDPVYAKKLGVNTEELLISQPDTGEQALEITDTLIKSGSMSVLVVDSVAALTPRAEIEGDMGDTHVGLQARLMSQALRKLTGSISRTNTMVTVSYTHLTLPTKSG
;
A
#
# COMPACT_ATOMS: atom_id res chain seq x y z
N MET A 1 -7.50 -19.14 30.56
CA MET A 1 -6.67 -19.07 29.34
C MET A 1 -5.44 -18.25 29.64
N ARG A 2 -4.28 -18.82 29.53
CA ARG A 2 -3.03 -18.10 29.78
C ARG A 2 -2.72 -17.23 28.59
N LEU A 3 -2.37 -15.97 28.80
CA LEU A 3 -2.03 -15.02 27.74
C LEU A 3 -0.92 -15.54 26.79
N GLY A 4 -0.07 -16.45 27.25
CA GLY A 4 0.97 -17.09 26.43
C GLY A 4 0.50 -18.28 25.59
N GLU A 5 -0.75 -18.70 25.73
CA GLU A 5 -1.36 -19.76 24.94
C GLU A 5 -2.26 -19.23 23.84
N GLN A 6 -2.52 -17.92 23.82
CA GLN A 6 -3.07 -17.31 22.62
C GLN A 6 -2.00 -17.47 21.55
N LYS A 7 -2.28 -18.42 20.69
CA LYS A 7 -1.57 -18.53 19.44
C LYS A 7 -1.70 -17.21 18.72
N ALA A 8 -0.75 -16.32 18.90
CA ALA A 8 -0.50 -15.14 18.06
C ALA A 8 -0.44 -15.46 16.55
N MET A 9 -1.06 -16.55 16.22
CA MET A 9 -0.75 -17.46 15.55
C MET A 9 -1.32 -17.81 14.38
N ASP A 10 -2.42 -17.42 14.05
CA ASP A 10 -3.14 -17.72 12.84
C ASP A 10 -3.13 -16.51 11.88
N VAL A 11 -2.29 -15.53 12.14
CA VAL A 11 -2.08 -14.42 11.20
C VAL A 11 -1.03 -14.86 10.18
N GLU A 12 -1.49 -15.16 8.98
CA GLU A 12 -0.58 -15.36 7.85
C GLU A 12 0.16 -14.07 7.57
N SER A 13 1.45 -14.19 7.26
CA SER A 13 2.30 -13.04 6.96
C SER A 13 2.99 -13.20 5.60
N ILE A 14 3.42 -12.07 5.06
CA ILE A 14 4.28 -12.00 3.88
C ILE A 14 5.57 -11.34 4.30
N SER A 15 6.70 -11.98 4.00
CA SER A 15 8.03 -11.42 4.28
C SER A 15 8.20 -10.05 3.65
N THR A 16 8.90 -9.16 4.33
CA THR A 16 9.29 -7.86 3.80
C THR A 16 10.51 -7.94 2.88
N GLY A 17 11.14 -9.12 2.78
CA GLY A 17 12.42 -9.29 2.11
C GLY A 17 13.62 -8.89 2.95
N SER A 18 13.40 -8.35 4.15
CA SER A 18 14.43 -8.00 5.12
C SER A 18 14.30 -8.88 6.36
N LEU A 19 15.30 -9.70 6.62
CA LEU A 19 15.30 -10.61 7.77
C LEU A 19 15.18 -9.85 9.09
N SER A 20 15.90 -8.74 9.23
CA SER A 20 15.87 -7.95 10.47
C SER A 20 14.50 -7.31 10.70
N LEU A 21 13.84 -6.82 9.66
CA LEU A 21 12.51 -6.25 9.77
C LEU A 21 11.47 -7.34 10.06
N ASP A 22 11.56 -8.48 9.40
CA ASP A 22 10.66 -9.60 9.64
C ASP A 22 10.74 -10.10 11.09
N LEU A 23 11.96 -10.17 11.65
CA LEU A 23 12.16 -10.53 13.05
C LEU A 23 11.59 -9.46 14.00
N ALA A 24 11.78 -8.18 13.67
CA ALA A 24 11.27 -7.08 14.48
C ALA A 24 9.74 -7.04 14.51
N LEU A 25 9.08 -7.43 13.42
CA LEU A 25 7.62 -7.48 13.34
C LEU A 25 7.00 -8.64 14.14
N GLY A 26 7.79 -9.64 14.51
CA GLY A 26 7.38 -10.72 15.41
C GLY A 26 6.56 -11.85 14.77
N ILE A 27 5.99 -11.64 13.59
CA ILE A 27 5.19 -12.65 12.87
C ILE A 27 5.87 -13.12 11.58
N GLY A 28 7.11 -12.72 11.36
CA GLY A 28 7.87 -13.10 10.19
C GLY A 28 7.62 -12.25 8.95
N GLY A 29 6.91 -11.14 9.09
CA GLY A 29 6.60 -10.23 8.00
C GLY A 29 5.39 -9.35 8.29
N LEU A 30 4.76 -8.84 7.24
CA LEU A 30 3.54 -8.06 7.33
C LEU A 30 2.29 -8.95 7.30
N PRO A 31 1.24 -8.62 8.06
CA PRO A 31 0.06 -9.48 8.15
C PRO A 31 -0.80 -9.42 6.89
N LYS A 32 -1.25 -10.58 6.43
CA LYS A 32 -2.29 -10.67 5.40
C LYS A 32 -3.66 -10.29 5.95
N GLY A 33 -4.55 -9.87 5.08
CA GLY A 33 -5.92 -9.53 5.48
C GLY A 33 -6.00 -8.22 6.26
N ARG A 34 -5.01 -7.35 6.10
CA ARG A 34 -4.91 -6.07 6.82
C ARG A 34 -4.51 -4.95 5.88
N ILE A 35 -4.77 -3.73 6.32
CA ILE A 35 -4.25 -2.52 5.69
C ILE A 35 -2.94 -2.17 6.39
N ILE A 36 -1.89 -2.02 5.60
CA ILE A 36 -0.57 -1.61 6.07
C ILE A 36 -0.33 -0.18 5.58
N GLU A 37 -0.18 0.75 6.50
CA GLU A 37 0.10 2.13 6.17
C GLU A 37 1.60 2.40 6.35
N ILE A 38 2.22 2.93 5.30
CA ILE A 38 3.65 3.26 5.27
C ILE A 38 3.80 4.77 5.13
N TYR A 39 4.41 5.39 6.12
CA TYR A 39 4.62 6.83 6.17
C TYR A 39 6.10 7.16 6.01
N GLY A 40 6.38 8.25 5.34
CA GLY A 40 7.73 8.77 5.24
C GLY A 40 7.85 9.86 4.18
N PRO A 41 8.95 10.62 4.19
CA PRO A 41 9.23 11.60 3.15
C PRO A 41 9.51 10.93 1.81
N GLU A 42 9.55 11.71 0.75
CA GLU A 42 9.98 11.21 -0.57
C GLU A 42 11.36 10.58 -0.47
N SER A 43 11.60 9.57 -1.29
CA SER A 43 12.88 8.85 -1.37
C SER A 43 13.32 8.19 -0.06
N SER A 44 12.37 7.88 0.84
CA SER A 44 12.68 7.20 2.11
C SER A 44 12.68 5.67 2.01
N GLY A 45 12.44 5.10 0.83
CA GLY A 45 12.41 3.65 0.64
C GLY A 45 11.04 3.02 0.74
N LYS A 46 9.95 3.80 0.78
CA LYS A 46 8.59 3.26 0.85
C LYS A 46 8.25 2.39 -0.35
N THR A 47 8.55 2.86 -1.55
CA THR A 47 8.30 2.11 -2.79
C THR A 47 9.17 0.85 -2.85
N THR A 48 10.42 0.95 -2.42
CA THR A 48 11.33 -0.20 -2.33
C THR A 48 10.76 -1.27 -1.40
N LEU A 49 10.29 -0.90 -0.22
CA LEU A 49 9.68 -1.83 0.72
C LEU A 49 8.44 -2.50 0.11
N ALA A 50 7.56 -1.72 -0.50
CA ALA A 50 6.36 -2.24 -1.14
C ALA A 50 6.69 -3.23 -2.26
N LEU A 51 7.68 -2.91 -3.10
CA LEU A 51 8.11 -3.81 -4.19
C LEU A 51 8.75 -5.10 -3.66
N GLN A 52 9.51 -5.04 -2.58
CA GLN A 52 10.07 -6.23 -1.95
C GLN A 52 8.98 -7.15 -1.41
N VAL A 53 7.95 -6.59 -0.78
CA VAL A 53 6.79 -7.35 -0.31
C VAL A 53 6.06 -8.00 -1.48
N VAL A 54 5.88 -7.28 -2.58
CA VAL A 54 5.28 -7.83 -3.81
C VAL A 54 6.10 -9.01 -4.33
N ALA A 55 7.42 -8.85 -4.40
CA ALA A 55 8.32 -9.92 -4.86
C ALA A 55 8.19 -11.19 -3.99
N GLU A 56 8.15 -11.02 -2.67
CA GLU A 56 8.00 -12.14 -1.74
C GLU A 56 6.61 -12.81 -1.88
N ALA A 57 5.55 -12.03 -2.05
CA ALA A 57 4.22 -12.56 -2.29
C ALA A 57 4.13 -13.35 -3.59
N GLN A 58 4.75 -12.85 -4.65
CA GLN A 58 4.81 -13.56 -5.94
C GLN A 58 5.58 -14.87 -5.84
N LYS A 59 6.67 -14.91 -5.09
CA LYS A 59 7.42 -16.15 -4.84
C LYS A 59 6.57 -17.20 -4.14
N ALA A 60 5.66 -16.77 -3.29
CA ALA A 60 4.72 -17.66 -2.61
C ALA A 60 3.50 -18.04 -3.48
N GLY A 61 3.47 -17.67 -4.74
CA GLY A 61 2.39 -17.96 -5.68
C GLY A 61 1.24 -16.96 -5.68
N GLY A 62 1.38 -15.83 -4.97
CA GLY A 62 0.33 -14.82 -4.88
C GLY A 62 0.26 -13.91 -6.10
N ILE A 63 -0.94 -13.42 -6.40
CA ILE A 63 -1.18 -12.42 -7.42
C ILE A 63 -1.15 -11.05 -6.77
N CYS A 64 -0.42 -10.12 -7.37
CA CYS A 64 -0.22 -8.79 -6.82
C CYS A 64 -0.66 -7.70 -7.79
N GLY A 65 -1.19 -6.61 -7.23
CA GLY A 65 -1.55 -5.42 -7.96
C GLY A 65 -0.79 -4.20 -7.43
N PHE A 66 -0.55 -3.23 -8.30
CA PHE A 66 0.12 -1.98 -7.96
C PHE A 66 -0.66 -0.82 -8.55
N VAL A 67 -1.25 -0.02 -7.68
CA VAL A 67 -1.93 1.22 -8.06
C VAL A 67 -0.89 2.33 -7.99
N ASP A 68 -0.33 2.69 -9.14
CA ASP A 68 0.76 3.66 -9.27
C ASP A 68 0.18 5.07 -9.52
N ALA A 69 -0.19 5.73 -8.44
CA ALA A 69 -0.80 7.05 -8.49
C ALA A 69 0.19 8.15 -8.85
N GLU A 70 1.48 7.92 -8.66
CA GLU A 70 2.53 8.86 -9.02
C GLU A 70 2.98 8.72 -10.48
N HIS A 71 2.55 7.66 -11.17
CA HIS A 71 3.00 7.31 -12.53
C HIS A 71 4.53 7.22 -12.62
N ALA A 72 5.14 6.67 -11.58
CA ALA A 72 6.59 6.69 -11.39
C ALA A 72 7.22 5.30 -11.21
N LEU A 73 6.44 4.24 -11.34
CA LEU A 73 6.96 2.88 -11.18
C LEU A 73 7.95 2.56 -12.29
N ASP A 74 9.19 2.25 -11.90
CA ASP A 74 10.24 1.84 -12.80
C ASP A 74 10.28 0.31 -12.90
N PRO A 75 9.91 -0.26 -14.06
CA PRO A 75 9.92 -1.72 -14.24
C PRO A 75 11.31 -2.34 -14.09
N VAL A 76 12.34 -1.65 -14.50
CA VAL A 76 13.73 -2.15 -14.40
C VAL A 76 14.13 -2.27 -12.93
N TYR A 77 13.82 -1.26 -12.14
CA TYR A 77 14.09 -1.27 -10.71
C TYR A 77 13.27 -2.36 -9.99
N ALA A 78 12.00 -2.49 -10.34
CA ALA A 78 11.13 -3.53 -9.77
C ALA A 78 11.70 -4.93 -10.05
N LYS A 79 12.17 -5.19 -11.28
CA LYS A 79 12.82 -6.46 -11.63
C LYS A 79 14.08 -6.72 -10.82
N LYS A 80 14.88 -5.70 -10.56
CA LYS A 80 16.10 -5.83 -9.74
C LYS A 80 15.76 -6.25 -8.31
N LEU A 81 14.62 -5.86 -7.80
CA LEU A 81 14.14 -6.25 -6.47
C LEU A 81 13.48 -7.63 -6.45
N GLY A 82 13.36 -8.28 -7.59
CA GLY A 82 12.80 -9.62 -7.70
C GLY A 82 11.33 -9.68 -8.12
N VAL A 83 10.73 -8.55 -8.50
CA VAL A 83 9.34 -8.51 -8.95
C VAL A 83 9.22 -9.11 -10.36
N ASN A 84 8.27 -10.02 -10.56
CA ASN A 84 7.86 -10.45 -11.87
C ASN A 84 6.90 -9.41 -12.44
N THR A 85 7.44 -8.52 -13.28
CA THR A 85 6.69 -7.39 -13.83
C THR A 85 5.66 -7.80 -14.87
N GLU A 86 5.82 -8.98 -15.50
CA GLU A 86 4.86 -9.49 -16.49
C GLU A 86 3.57 -9.97 -15.82
N GLU A 87 3.65 -10.42 -14.59
CA GLU A 87 2.50 -10.89 -13.82
C GLU A 87 1.93 -9.85 -12.88
N LEU A 88 2.58 -8.70 -12.72
CA LEU A 88 2.09 -7.63 -11.86
C LEU A 88 0.99 -6.85 -12.56
N LEU A 89 -0.17 -6.75 -11.90
CA LEU A 89 -1.27 -5.92 -12.40
C LEU A 89 -1.00 -4.47 -12.03
N ILE A 90 -0.79 -3.62 -13.03
CA ILE A 90 -0.48 -2.20 -12.83
C ILE A 90 -1.64 -1.35 -13.28
N SER A 91 -2.03 -0.38 -12.44
CA SER A 91 -3.00 0.64 -12.77
C SER A 91 -2.45 2.01 -12.42
N GLN A 92 -2.69 2.98 -13.30
CA GLN A 92 -2.22 4.35 -13.12
C GLN A 92 -3.42 5.32 -13.15
N PRO A 93 -4.14 5.45 -12.03
CA PRO A 93 -5.31 6.32 -11.96
C PRO A 93 -4.91 7.80 -11.99
N ASP A 94 -5.78 8.63 -12.53
CA ASP A 94 -5.57 10.08 -12.58
C ASP A 94 -6.17 10.80 -11.38
N THR A 95 -7.16 10.19 -10.71
CA THR A 95 -7.85 10.78 -9.57
C THR A 95 -7.94 9.81 -8.39
N GLY A 96 -8.18 10.36 -7.19
CA GLY A 96 -8.41 9.55 -6.00
C GLY A 96 -9.64 8.66 -6.10
N GLU A 97 -10.69 9.15 -6.74
CA GLU A 97 -11.92 8.39 -6.96
C GLU A 97 -11.68 7.16 -7.85
N GLN A 98 -10.90 7.33 -8.92
CA GLN A 98 -10.51 6.21 -9.79
C GLN A 98 -9.66 5.19 -9.03
N ALA A 99 -8.71 5.66 -8.24
CA ALA A 99 -7.86 4.79 -7.43
C ALA A 99 -8.67 3.95 -6.45
N LEU A 100 -9.66 4.56 -5.80
CA LEU A 100 -10.55 3.88 -4.86
C LEU A 100 -11.42 2.85 -5.55
N GLU A 101 -11.95 3.18 -6.71
CA GLU A 101 -12.79 2.27 -7.51
C GLU A 101 -11.98 1.03 -7.95
N ILE A 102 -10.78 1.26 -8.44
CA ILE A 102 -9.86 0.18 -8.85
C ILE A 102 -9.50 -0.69 -7.65
N THR A 103 -9.13 -0.07 -6.53
CA THR A 103 -8.78 -0.75 -5.30
C THR A 103 -9.95 -1.61 -4.79
N ASP A 104 -11.15 -1.05 -4.75
CA ASP A 104 -12.35 -1.77 -4.33
C ASP A 104 -12.61 -2.99 -5.23
N THR A 105 -12.55 -2.80 -6.54
CA THR A 105 -12.76 -3.87 -7.52
C THR A 105 -11.76 -5.01 -7.35
N LEU A 106 -10.47 -4.67 -7.20
CA LEU A 106 -9.42 -5.67 -7.04
C LEU A 106 -9.52 -6.44 -5.73
N ILE A 107 -9.86 -5.76 -4.64
CA ILE A 107 -10.06 -6.42 -3.34
C ILE A 107 -11.26 -7.37 -3.40
N LYS A 108 -12.37 -6.92 -3.95
CA LYS A 108 -13.60 -7.72 -4.04
C LYS A 108 -13.47 -8.92 -4.97
N SER A 109 -12.52 -8.90 -5.89
CA SER A 109 -12.25 -10.05 -6.76
C SER A 109 -11.80 -11.28 -5.98
N GLY A 110 -11.24 -11.09 -4.79
CA GLY A 110 -10.75 -12.18 -3.94
C GLY A 110 -9.47 -12.84 -4.42
N SER A 111 -8.87 -12.34 -5.51
CA SER A 111 -7.70 -12.97 -6.14
C SER A 111 -6.37 -12.31 -5.76
N MET A 112 -6.39 -11.14 -5.13
CA MET A 112 -5.17 -10.41 -4.79
C MET A 112 -4.56 -10.90 -3.48
N SER A 113 -3.26 -11.21 -3.50
CA SER A 113 -2.48 -11.45 -2.30
C SER A 113 -2.01 -10.12 -1.68
N VAL A 114 -1.44 -9.25 -2.49
CA VAL A 114 -0.99 -7.91 -2.10
C VAL A 114 -1.49 -6.89 -3.12
N LEU A 115 -2.03 -5.80 -2.62
CA LEU A 115 -2.37 -4.64 -3.43
C LEU A 115 -1.64 -3.43 -2.85
N VAL A 116 -0.80 -2.81 -3.65
CA VAL A 116 -0.06 -1.60 -3.27
C VAL A 116 -0.76 -0.37 -3.83
N VAL A 117 -0.94 0.64 -3.00
CA VAL A 117 -1.39 1.98 -3.43
C VAL A 117 -0.26 2.97 -3.13
N ASP A 118 0.39 3.46 -4.16
CA ASP A 118 1.56 4.34 -4.04
C ASP A 118 1.41 5.57 -4.94
N SER A 119 1.35 6.71 -4.49
CA SER A 119 1.23 7.21 -3.12
C SER A 119 -0.03 8.04 -2.99
N VAL A 120 -0.61 8.11 -1.79
CA VAL A 120 -1.84 8.89 -1.56
C VAL A 120 -1.66 10.39 -1.86
N ALA A 121 -0.47 10.93 -1.62
CA ALA A 121 -0.16 12.33 -1.89
C ALA A 121 -0.32 12.72 -3.37
N ALA A 122 -0.18 11.76 -4.29
CA ALA A 122 -0.32 12.01 -5.72
C ALA A 122 -1.77 11.88 -6.20
N LEU A 123 -2.68 11.43 -5.34
CA LEU A 123 -4.09 11.29 -5.69
C LEU A 123 -4.80 12.61 -5.51
N THR A 124 -5.13 13.25 -6.63
CA THR A 124 -5.87 14.52 -6.62
C THR A 124 -7.37 14.22 -6.69
N PRO A 125 -8.17 14.66 -5.72
CA PRO A 125 -9.62 14.56 -5.82
C PRO A 125 -10.14 15.30 -7.06
N ARG A 126 -11.23 14.80 -7.64
CA ARG A 126 -11.85 15.44 -8.80
C ARG A 126 -12.17 16.91 -8.54
N ALA A 127 -12.58 17.24 -7.31
CA ALA A 127 -12.89 18.61 -6.91
C ALA A 127 -11.68 19.56 -7.02
N GLU A 128 -10.45 19.05 -6.86
CA GLU A 128 -9.25 19.87 -7.03
C GLU A 128 -8.88 20.11 -8.48
N ILE A 129 -9.15 19.16 -9.36
CA ILE A 129 -8.92 19.32 -10.80
C ILE A 129 -9.90 20.34 -11.39
N GLU A 130 -11.10 20.40 -10.85
CA GLU A 130 -12.20 21.23 -11.35
C GLU A 130 -12.38 22.54 -10.58
N GLY A 131 -11.72 22.74 -9.45
CA GLY A 131 -11.93 23.87 -8.54
C GLY A 131 -10.67 24.67 -8.23
N ASP A 132 -10.89 25.81 -7.55
CA ASP A 132 -9.80 26.66 -7.07
C ASP A 132 -8.94 25.92 -6.03
N MET A 133 -7.63 26.00 -6.19
CA MET A 133 -6.69 25.35 -5.30
C MET A 133 -6.65 26.04 -3.94
N GLY A 134 -7.33 25.48 -2.97
CA GLY A 134 -7.16 25.84 -1.57
C GLY A 134 -6.15 24.94 -0.88
N ASP A 135 -5.44 25.48 0.11
CA ASP A 135 -4.33 24.82 0.83
C ASP A 135 -4.74 23.60 1.68
N THR A 136 -6.00 23.21 1.68
CA THR A 136 -6.54 22.18 2.56
C THR A 136 -6.62 20.78 1.95
N HIS A 137 -6.21 20.63 0.68
CA HIS A 137 -6.55 19.43 -0.10
C HIS A 137 -5.68 18.22 0.19
N VAL A 138 -4.40 18.37 0.55
CA VAL A 138 -3.50 17.23 0.80
C VAL A 138 -3.95 16.42 2.02
N GLY A 139 -4.32 17.08 3.11
CA GLY A 139 -4.87 16.41 4.29
C GLY A 139 -6.22 15.76 4.02
N LEU A 140 -7.03 16.35 3.15
CA LEU A 140 -8.32 15.82 2.74
C LEU A 140 -8.18 14.52 1.97
N GLN A 141 -7.22 14.43 1.05
CA GLN A 141 -6.95 13.21 0.27
C GLN A 141 -6.60 12.03 1.15
N ALA A 142 -5.67 12.22 2.08
CA ALA A 142 -5.27 11.17 3.02
C ALA A 142 -6.44 10.73 3.88
N ARG A 143 -7.29 11.66 4.33
CA ARG A 143 -8.47 11.37 5.12
C ARG A 143 -9.50 10.58 4.34
N LEU A 144 -9.80 10.98 3.12
CA LEU A 144 -10.76 10.29 2.25
C LEU A 144 -10.29 8.88 1.92
N MET A 145 -9.00 8.71 1.64
CA MET A 145 -8.42 7.39 1.39
C MET A 145 -8.52 6.50 2.62
N SER A 146 -8.15 7.00 3.80
CA SER A 146 -8.25 6.24 5.06
C SER A 146 -9.69 5.83 5.36
N GLN A 147 -10.65 6.74 5.19
CA GLN A 147 -12.07 6.45 5.41
C GLN A 147 -12.58 5.38 4.45
N ALA A 148 -12.23 5.49 3.18
CA ALA A 148 -12.65 4.53 2.16
C ALA A 148 -12.05 3.14 2.43
N LEU A 149 -10.79 3.06 2.80
CA LEU A 149 -10.13 1.80 3.14
C LEU A 149 -10.73 1.16 4.39
N ARG A 150 -11.14 1.95 5.38
CA ARG A 150 -11.83 1.43 6.56
C ARG A 150 -13.14 0.75 6.19
N LYS A 151 -13.88 1.29 5.21
CA LYS A 151 -15.11 0.66 4.72
C LYS A 151 -14.83 -0.68 4.04
N LEU A 152 -13.64 -0.87 3.50
CA LEU A 152 -13.21 -2.10 2.83
C LEU A 152 -12.59 -3.12 3.78
N THR A 153 -12.41 -2.79 5.06
CA THR A 153 -11.72 -3.65 6.03
C THR A 153 -12.32 -5.05 6.10
N GLY A 154 -13.65 -5.15 6.09
CA GLY A 154 -14.33 -6.45 6.09
C GLY A 154 -14.01 -7.29 4.85
N SER A 155 -14.02 -6.68 3.68
CA SER A 155 -13.67 -7.35 2.42
C SER A 155 -12.21 -7.74 2.37
N ILE A 156 -11.32 -6.87 2.83
CA ILE A 156 -9.88 -7.12 2.92
C ILE A 156 -9.60 -8.33 3.82
N SER A 157 -10.25 -8.41 4.97
CA SER A 157 -10.11 -9.53 5.89
C SER A 157 -10.64 -10.84 5.30
N ARG A 158 -11.83 -10.79 4.71
CA ARG A 158 -12.45 -11.99 4.12
C ARG A 158 -11.67 -12.55 2.94
N THR A 159 -11.09 -11.70 2.12
CA THR A 159 -10.31 -12.12 0.95
C THR A 159 -8.85 -12.39 1.28
N ASN A 160 -8.44 -12.15 2.53
CA ASN A 160 -7.06 -12.32 2.99
C ASN A 160 -6.06 -11.51 2.15
N THR A 161 -6.48 -10.34 1.69
CA THR A 161 -5.66 -9.43 0.89
C THR A 161 -4.87 -8.51 1.81
N MET A 162 -3.59 -8.31 1.53
CA MET A 162 -2.81 -7.25 2.16
C MET A 162 -2.91 -6.00 1.29
N VAL A 163 -3.36 -4.90 1.86
CA VAL A 163 -3.38 -3.60 1.17
C VAL A 163 -2.32 -2.71 1.81
N THR A 164 -1.32 -2.35 1.02
CA THR A 164 -0.22 -1.48 1.45
C THR A 164 -0.43 -0.10 0.87
N VAL A 165 -0.54 0.89 1.73
CA VAL A 165 -0.79 2.28 1.33
C VAL A 165 0.36 3.16 1.76
N SER A 166 0.94 3.90 0.83
CA SER A 166 2.05 4.80 1.10
C SER A 166 1.56 6.24 1.25
N TYR A 167 2.06 6.91 2.27
CA TYR A 167 1.79 8.32 2.53
C TYR A 167 3.12 9.08 2.52
N THR A 168 3.18 10.12 1.69
CA THR A 168 4.35 10.99 1.64
C THR A 168 4.11 12.21 2.52
N HIS A 169 5.01 12.43 3.50
CA HIS A 169 4.97 13.64 4.29
C HIS A 169 5.68 14.75 3.54
N LEU A 170 4.96 15.87 3.36
CA LEU A 170 5.62 17.10 2.95
C LEU A 170 6.37 17.64 4.17
N THR A 171 7.70 17.64 4.09
CA THR A 171 8.50 18.36 5.06
C THR A 171 8.26 19.86 4.85
N LEU A 172 7.62 20.50 5.83
CA LEU A 172 7.59 21.95 5.85
C LEU A 172 9.04 22.47 5.91
N PRO A 173 9.42 23.45 5.07
CA PRO A 173 10.72 24.04 5.20
C PRO A 173 10.86 24.61 6.62
N THR A 174 11.83 24.09 7.37
CA THR A 174 12.20 24.66 8.65
C THR A 174 12.61 26.11 8.38
N LYS A 175 11.84 27.05 8.93
CA LYS A 175 12.30 28.43 8.98
C LYS A 175 13.59 28.42 9.78
N SER A 176 14.72 28.53 9.09
CA SER A 176 15.95 28.90 9.73
C SER A 176 15.73 30.31 10.28
N GLY A 177 15.52 30.39 11.55
CA GLY A 177 15.49 31.67 12.28
C GLY A 177 16.86 32.31 12.31
#